data_7934505d3ae87c80cd8bffb641f8e970
#
_entry.id   7934505d3ae87c80cd8bffb641f8e970
#
_cell.length_a   1.000
_cell.length_b   1.000
_cell.length_c   1.000
_cell.angle_alpha   90.00
_cell.angle_beta   90.00
_cell.angle_gamma   90.00
#
_symmetry.space_group_name_H-M   'P 1'
#
loop_
_entity.id
_entity.type
_entity.pdbx_description
1 polymer ?
#
loop_
_entity_poly.entity_id
_entity_poly.type
_entity_poly.pdbx_seq_one_letter_code
_entity_poly.pdbx_strand_id
1 'polypeptide(L)'
;MFGLIKSRRLSIDLGTVNTLIYLDNELVLDEPSVVAVRDDKGSLEKTVIAVGKEAKLMLGKTPGSIEAIRPMKDGVIADFTMTKKMLQHFIKQVLDFGFFAPSPIVLVCVPCSATQVERRAIKESAAEAGAKEVFLIDE
;
A
#
# COMPACT_ATOMS: atom_id res chain seq x y z
N MET A 1 -31.30 4.28 17.27
CA MET A 1 -30.80 3.05 16.68
C MET A 1 -29.30 3.10 16.50
N PHE A 2 -28.61 2.42 17.32
CA PHE A 2 -27.20 2.58 17.44
C PHE A 2 -26.34 1.50 16.80
N GLY A 3 -26.90 0.43 16.38
CA GLY A 3 -26.14 -0.72 15.95
C GLY A 3 -25.86 -0.82 14.46
N LEU A 4 -26.17 0.20 13.68
CA LEU A 4 -26.16 0.06 12.23
C LEU A 4 -25.06 0.84 11.51
N ILE A 5 -23.96 1.09 12.19
CA ILE A 5 -22.78 1.62 11.50
C ILE A 5 -22.15 0.45 10.76
N LYS A 6 -22.37 0.40 9.46
CA LYS A 6 -21.76 -0.62 8.63
C LYS A 6 -20.27 -0.37 8.52
N SER A 7 -19.46 -1.42 8.64
CA SER A 7 -18.03 -1.35 8.35
C SER A 7 -17.84 -0.93 6.90
N ARG A 8 -16.97 0.03 6.68
CA ARG A 8 -16.62 0.45 5.33
C ARG A 8 -15.73 -0.60 4.67
N ARG A 9 -15.73 -0.62 3.37
CA ARG A 9 -14.94 -1.57 2.59
C ARG A 9 -13.92 -0.84 1.73
N LEU A 10 -12.65 -1.22 1.92
CA LEU A 10 -11.58 -0.79 1.04
C LEU A 10 -11.22 -1.93 0.12
N SER A 11 -11.23 -1.67 -1.17
CA SER A 11 -10.73 -2.63 -2.16
C SER A 11 -9.46 -2.07 -2.76
N ILE A 12 -8.38 -2.81 -2.68
CA ILE A 12 -7.06 -2.36 -3.09
C ILE A 12 -6.53 -3.22 -4.23
N ASP A 13 -6.19 -2.57 -5.32
CA ASP A 13 -5.54 -3.20 -6.46
C ASP A 13 -4.08 -2.76 -6.48
N LEU A 14 -3.18 -3.68 -6.15
CA LEU A 14 -1.73 -3.44 -6.18
C LEU A 14 -1.22 -3.66 -7.60
N GLY A 15 -1.27 -2.61 -8.42
CA GLY A 15 -0.84 -2.70 -9.80
C GLY A 15 0.64 -2.42 -10.00
N THR A 16 1.17 -2.88 -11.13
CA THR A 16 2.57 -2.63 -11.52
C THR A 16 2.83 -1.14 -11.72
N VAL A 17 1.91 -0.44 -12.35
CA VAL A 17 2.05 0.99 -12.64
C VAL A 17 1.40 1.84 -11.55
N ASN A 18 0.15 1.58 -11.26
CA ASN A 18 -0.62 2.33 -10.28
C ASN A 18 -1.26 1.41 -9.25
N THR A 19 -1.39 1.92 -8.03
CA THR A 19 -2.19 1.31 -6.98
C THR A 19 -3.51 2.06 -6.90
N LEU A 20 -4.61 1.33 -6.93
CA LEU A 20 -5.97 1.88 -6.86
C LEU A 20 -6.63 1.45 -5.56
N ILE A 21 -7.31 2.37 -4.90
CA ILE A 21 -8.12 2.05 -3.73
C ILE A 21 -9.53 2.57 -3.93
N TYR A 22 -10.49 1.69 -3.73
CA TYR A 22 -11.92 2.01 -3.76
C TYR A 22 -12.47 1.94 -2.35
N LEU A 23 -13.26 2.93 -1.97
CA LEU A 23 -13.99 2.95 -0.71
C LEU A 23 -15.47 2.85 -1.05
N ASP A 24 -16.09 1.74 -0.65
CA ASP A 24 -17.51 1.48 -0.93
C ASP A 24 -17.86 1.72 -2.41
N ASN A 25 -17.07 1.16 -3.33
CA ASN A 25 -17.22 1.27 -4.78
C ASN A 25 -16.86 2.62 -5.41
N GLU A 26 -16.30 3.52 -4.63
CA GLU A 26 -15.86 4.82 -5.13
C GLU A 26 -14.34 4.89 -5.13
N LEU A 27 -13.74 5.29 -6.25
CA LEU A 27 -12.29 5.43 -6.35
C LEU A 27 -11.83 6.61 -5.49
N VAL A 28 -11.05 6.31 -4.45
CA VAL A 28 -10.56 7.33 -3.51
C VAL A 28 -9.04 7.52 -3.56
N LEU A 29 -8.33 6.60 -4.19
CA LEU A 29 -6.89 6.74 -4.37
C LEU A 29 -6.47 6.12 -5.69
N ASP A 30 -5.70 6.88 -6.47
CA ASP A 30 -5.08 6.43 -7.71
C ASP A 30 -3.68 7.02 -7.71
N GLU A 31 -2.72 6.21 -7.30
CA GLU A 31 -1.34 6.67 -7.12
C GLU A 31 -0.37 5.74 -7.82
N PRO A 32 0.74 6.28 -8.34
CA PRO A 32 1.79 5.44 -8.90
C PRO A 32 2.36 4.48 -7.86
N SER A 33 2.62 3.25 -8.26
CA SER A 33 3.25 2.24 -7.42
C SER A 33 4.76 2.48 -7.37
N VAL A 34 5.15 3.54 -6.68
CA VAL A 34 6.54 3.99 -6.56
C VAL A 34 6.83 4.39 -5.12
N VAL A 35 8.01 4.04 -4.63
CA VAL A 35 8.48 4.40 -3.30
C VAL A 35 9.86 5.04 -3.44
N ALA A 36 10.06 6.20 -2.82
CA ALA A 36 11.37 6.81 -2.74
C ALA A 36 11.98 6.51 -1.37
N VAL A 37 13.20 6.01 -1.37
CA VAL A 37 13.89 5.59 -0.14
C VAL A 37 15.24 6.29 -0.04
N ARG A 38 15.67 6.51 1.19
CA ARG A 38 17.00 7.02 1.49
C ARG A 38 17.80 5.92 2.17
N ASP A 39 19.02 5.73 1.68
CA ASP A 39 19.94 4.80 2.27
C ASP A 39 20.76 5.55 3.33
N ASP A 40 20.40 5.38 4.58
CA ASP A 40 21.11 6.00 5.69
C ASP A 40 22.34 5.16 6.03
N LYS A 41 23.53 5.77 5.97
CA LYS A 41 24.78 5.09 6.30
C LYS A 41 24.73 4.56 7.73
N GLY A 42 25.01 3.27 7.89
CA GLY A 42 25.01 2.61 9.18
C GLY A 42 23.67 1.99 9.58
N SER A 43 22.64 2.16 8.76
CA SER A 43 21.35 1.50 8.96
C SER A 43 21.19 0.35 7.99
N LEU A 44 20.67 -0.79 8.47
CA LEU A 44 20.37 -1.94 7.62
C LEU A 44 19.08 -1.73 6.83
N GLU A 45 18.26 -0.79 7.27
CA GLU A 45 16.98 -0.50 6.63
C GLU A 45 17.01 0.85 5.93
N LYS A 46 16.40 0.88 4.75
CA LYS A 46 16.21 2.12 4.00
C LYS A 46 15.02 2.87 4.57
N THR A 47 15.13 4.19 4.65
CA THR A 47 14.04 5.04 5.12
C THR A 47 13.16 5.44 3.94
N VAL A 48 11.85 5.23 4.06
CA VAL A 48 10.89 5.70 3.06
C VAL A 48 10.67 7.19 3.25
N ILE A 49 10.92 7.97 2.22
CA ILE A 49 10.78 9.43 2.26
C ILE A 49 9.60 9.94 1.45
N ALA A 50 9.10 9.17 0.49
CA ALA A 50 7.94 9.54 -0.31
C ALA A 50 7.32 8.28 -0.93
N VAL A 51 6.02 8.35 -1.22
CA VAL A 51 5.27 7.25 -1.84
C VAL A 51 4.32 7.85 -2.88
N GLY A 52 4.09 7.13 -3.97
CA GLY A 52 3.14 7.55 -4.98
C GLY A 52 3.64 8.69 -5.84
N LYS A 53 2.80 9.69 -6.06
CA LYS A 53 3.10 10.81 -6.96
C LYS A 53 4.37 11.54 -6.58
N GLU A 54 4.57 11.78 -5.31
CA GLU A 54 5.78 12.44 -4.81
C GLU A 54 7.02 11.63 -5.14
N ALA A 55 6.97 10.32 -4.93
CA ALA A 55 8.08 9.43 -5.25
C ALA A 55 8.34 9.38 -6.76
N LYS A 56 7.28 9.38 -7.56
CA LYS A 56 7.40 9.36 -9.03
C LYS A 56 8.13 10.60 -9.55
N LEU A 57 7.87 11.75 -8.95
CA LEU A 57 8.56 12.99 -9.34
C LEU A 57 10.06 12.92 -9.08
N MET A 58 10.50 12.04 -8.22
CA MET A 58 11.92 11.85 -7.90
C MET A 58 12.63 10.89 -8.84
N LEU A 59 11.90 10.17 -9.71
CA LEU A 59 12.51 9.24 -10.67
C LEU A 59 13.48 9.98 -11.59
N GLY A 60 14.72 9.50 -11.63
CA GLY A 60 15.78 10.07 -12.48
C GLY A 60 16.32 11.42 -12.02
N LYS A 61 15.84 11.95 -10.91
CA LYS A 61 16.24 13.27 -10.38
C LYS A 61 16.73 13.20 -8.94
N THR A 62 16.99 12.01 -8.44
CA THR A 62 17.34 11.81 -7.04
C THR A 62 18.80 12.14 -6.78
N PRO A 63 19.12 12.85 -5.69
CA PRO A 63 20.49 12.94 -5.20
C PRO A 63 21.02 11.56 -4.84
N GLY A 64 22.32 11.38 -4.82
CA GLY A 64 22.98 10.08 -4.75
C GLY A 64 22.55 9.12 -3.64
N SER A 65 22.00 9.61 -2.53
CA SER A 65 21.55 8.75 -1.41
C SER A 65 20.06 8.36 -1.50
N ILE A 66 19.32 8.91 -2.45
CA ILE A 66 17.89 8.69 -2.61
C ILE A 66 17.64 7.86 -3.87
N GLU A 67 16.83 6.83 -3.75
CA GLU A 67 16.48 5.95 -4.85
C GLU A 67 14.96 5.83 -4.95
N ALA A 68 14.43 5.89 -6.17
CA ALA A 68 13.02 5.62 -6.42
C ALA A 68 12.87 4.18 -6.90
N ILE A 69 12.02 3.42 -6.24
CA ILE A 69 11.84 1.98 -6.45
C ILE A 69 10.41 1.71 -6.91
N ARG A 70 10.27 0.82 -7.89
CA ARG A 70 8.98 0.26 -8.28
C ARG A 70 8.85 -1.13 -7.64
N PRO A 71 8.08 -1.26 -6.54
CA PRO A 71 8.01 -2.53 -5.81
C PRO A 71 7.30 -3.64 -6.57
N MET A 72 6.45 -3.28 -7.53
CA MET A 72 5.73 -4.23 -8.36
C MET A 72 6.24 -4.15 -9.79
N LYS A 73 6.58 -5.29 -10.39
CA LYS A 73 7.04 -5.37 -11.78
C LYS A 73 6.39 -6.55 -12.48
N ASP A 74 5.86 -6.31 -13.67
CA ASP A 74 5.28 -7.36 -14.52
C ASP A 74 4.23 -8.20 -13.80
N GLY A 75 3.42 -7.55 -12.95
CA GLY A 75 2.36 -8.22 -12.21
C GLY A 75 2.84 -9.07 -11.05
N VAL A 76 4.10 -8.92 -10.61
CA VAL A 76 4.64 -9.66 -9.47
C VAL A 76 5.25 -8.71 -8.44
N ILE A 77 5.37 -9.20 -7.21
CA ILE A 77 6.05 -8.45 -6.15
C ILE A 77 7.55 -8.59 -6.36
N ALA A 78 8.22 -7.49 -6.73
CA ALA A 78 9.66 -7.47 -6.95
C ALA A 78 10.42 -7.09 -5.68
N ASP A 79 9.86 -6.17 -4.88
CA ASP A 79 10.42 -5.78 -3.60
C ASP A 79 9.33 -5.87 -2.54
N PHE A 80 9.37 -6.93 -1.77
CA PHE A 80 8.36 -7.27 -0.79
C PHE A 80 8.25 -6.23 0.33
N THR A 81 9.39 -5.85 0.90
CA THR A 81 9.42 -4.89 2.01
C THR A 81 8.85 -3.54 1.60
N MET A 82 9.21 -3.07 0.41
CA MET A 82 8.71 -1.80 -0.10
C MET A 82 7.23 -1.89 -0.48
N THR A 83 6.77 -3.05 -0.97
CA THR A 83 5.35 -3.26 -1.24
C THR A 83 4.53 -3.12 0.04
N LYS A 84 4.98 -3.72 1.14
CA LYS A 84 4.30 -3.59 2.43
C LYS A 84 4.24 -2.13 2.91
N LYS A 85 5.36 -1.43 2.83
CA LYS A 85 5.43 -0.03 3.26
C LYS A 85 4.55 0.86 2.40
N MET A 86 4.52 0.63 1.10
CA MET A 86 3.65 1.34 0.17
C MET A 86 2.17 1.10 0.51
N LEU A 87 1.80 -0.15 0.70
CA LEU A 87 0.43 -0.52 1.05
C LEU A 87 -0.02 0.15 2.34
N GLN A 88 0.80 0.10 3.39
CA GLN A 88 0.49 0.74 4.66
C GLN A 88 0.32 2.24 4.52
N HIS A 89 1.20 2.87 3.75
CA HIS A 89 1.13 4.31 3.50
C HIS A 89 -0.19 4.70 2.85
N PHE A 90 -0.58 3.99 1.80
CA PHE A 90 -1.82 4.29 1.07
C PHE A 90 -3.06 4.03 1.91
N ILE A 91 -3.08 2.94 2.68
CA ILE A 91 -4.22 2.66 3.58
C ILE A 91 -4.37 3.79 4.61
N LYS A 92 -3.27 4.18 5.24
CA LYS A 92 -3.31 5.27 6.24
C LYS A 92 -3.76 6.58 5.61
N GLN A 93 -3.30 6.87 4.40
CA GLN A 93 -3.71 8.07 3.68
C GLN A 93 -5.22 8.10 3.46
N VAL A 94 -5.82 6.98 3.06
CA VAL A 94 -7.27 6.88 2.85
C VAL A 94 -8.03 6.98 4.16
N LEU A 95 -7.53 6.34 5.22
CA LEU A 95 -8.20 6.35 6.53
C LEU A 95 -8.17 7.72 7.20
N ASP A 96 -7.14 8.51 6.94
CA ASP A 96 -7.02 9.85 7.50
C ASP A 96 -8.12 10.81 7.05
N PHE A 97 -8.83 10.49 5.96
CA PHE A 97 -9.97 11.26 5.50
C PHE A 97 -11.27 10.93 6.25
N GLY A 98 -11.26 9.92 7.13
CA GLY A 98 -12.47 9.47 7.80
C GLY A 98 -12.34 9.50 9.32
N PHE A 99 -12.38 10.69 9.92
CA PHE A 99 -12.13 10.89 11.34
C PHE A 99 -12.90 10.00 12.29
N PHE A 100 -14.13 9.66 11.95
CA PHE A 100 -15.00 8.88 12.83
C PHE A 100 -15.49 7.59 12.17
N ALA A 101 -14.89 7.22 11.06
CA ALA A 101 -15.25 5.99 10.38
C ALA A 101 -14.79 4.80 11.20
N PRO A 102 -15.60 3.75 11.36
CA PRO A 102 -15.12 2.50 11.97
C PRO A 102 -14.04 1.88 11.09
N SER A 103 -13.19 1.07 11.69
CA SER A 103 -12.13 0.39 10.96
C SER A 103 -12.71 -0.41 9.79
N PRO A 104 -12.16 -0.27 8.59
CA PRO A 104 -12.73 -0.90 7.40
C PRO A 104 -12.39 -2.38 7.29
N ILE A 105 -13.19 -3.06 6.51
CA ILE A 105 -12.83 -4.36 5.95
C ILE A 105 -12.00 -4.07 4.71
N VAL A 106 -10.83 -4.68 4.60
CA VAL A 106 -9.91 -4.43 3.49
C VAL A 106 -9.78 -5.67 2.62
N LEU A 107 -9.97 -5.48 1.34
CA LEU A 107 -9.82 -6.48 0.31
C LEU A 107 -8.59 -6.13 -0.52
N VAL A 108 -7.60 -6.99 -0.56
CA VAL A 108 -6.38 -6.73 -1.34
C VAL A 108 -6.27 -7.74 -2.48
N CYS A 109 -6.21 -7.23 -3.71
CA CYS A 109 -5.93 -8.06 -4.87
C CYS A 109 -4.42 -8.28 -4.95
N VAL A 110 -3.99 -9.53 -4.85
CA VAL A 110 -2.58 -9.91 -4.89
C VAL A 110 -2.27 -10.72 -6.13
N PRO A 111 -1.03 -10.67 -6.64
CA PRO A 111 -0.63 -11.54 -7.73
C PRO A 111 -0.79 -13.01 -7.35
N CYS A 112 -1.26 -13.83 -8.28
CA CYS A 112 -1.40 -15.26 -8.00
C CYS A 112 -0.05 -15.93 -7.73
N SER A 113 1.04 -15.31 -8.16
CA SER A 113 2.41 -15.78 -7.88
C SER A 113 2.88 -15.48 -6.45
N ALA A 114 2.11 -14.71 -5.67
CA ALA A 114 2.52 -14.37 -4.31
C ALA A 114 2.62 -15.62 -3.43
N THR A 115 3.72 -15.73 -2.67
CA THR A 115 3.95 -16.84 -1.77
C THR A 115 3.04 -16.76 -0.54
N GLN A 116 2.93 -17.85 0.21
CA GLN A 116 2.16 -17.86 1.45
C GLN A 116 2.73 -16.87 2.47
N VAL A 117 4.05 -16.74 2.53
CA VAL A 117 4.71 -15.79 3.43
C VAL A 117 4.39 -14.36 3.03
N GLU A 118 4.43 -14.06 1.73
CA GLU A 118 4.08 -12.74 1.21
C GLU A 118 2.62 -12.40 1.49
N ARG A 119 1.71 -13.35 1.26
CA ARG A 119 0.28 -13.18 1.52
C ARG A 119 0.01 -12.87 2.99
N ARG A 120 0.62 -13.63 3.88
CA ARG A 120 0.46 -13.42 5.33
C ARG A 120 0.94 -12.02 5.73
N ALA A 121 2.08 -11.62 5.22
CA ALA A 121 2.65 -10.33 5.59
C ALA A 121 1.87 -9.15 5.00
N ILE A 122 1.31 -9.28 3.81
CA ILE A 122 0.40 -8.28 3.25
C ILE A 122 -0.83 -8.14 4.15
N LYS A 123 -1.40 -9.26 4.57
CA LYS A 123 -2.55 -9.28 5.47
C LYS A 123 -2.24 -8.60 6.81
N GLU A 124 -1.09 -8.94 7.41
CA GLU A 124 -0.65 -8.33 8.66
C GLU A 124 -0.39 -6.84 8.50
N SER A 125 0.21 -6.43 7.38
CA SER A 125 0.50 -5.03 7.10
C SER A 125 -0.77 -4.19 6.98
N ALA A 126 -1.79 -4.72 6.33
CA ALA A 126 -3.08 -4.03 6.21
C ALA A 126 -3.77 -3.94 7.57
N ALA A 127 -3.71 -4.99 8.38
CA ALA A 127 -4.26 -4.98 9.74
C ALA A 127 -3.57 -3.94 10.61
N GLU A 128 -2.24 -3.87 10.55
CA GLU A 128 -1.46 -2.87 11.29
C GLU A 128 -1.79 -1.44 10.86
N ALA A 129 -2.14 -1.25 9.60
CA ALA A 129 -2.51 0.08 9.08
C ALA A 129 -3.91 0.51 9.51
N GLY A 130 -4.71 -0.36 10.11
CA GLY A 130 -6.00 -0.01 10.67
C GLY A 130 -7.18 -0.84 10.17
N ALA A 131 -6.95 -1.88 9.40
CA ALA A 131 -8.04 -2.75 8.92
C ALA A 131 -8.64 -3.58 10.05
N LYS A 132 -9.96 -3.69 10.07
CA LYS A 132 -10.68 -4.57 11.00
C LYS A 132 -10.51 -6.03 10.60
N GLU A 133 -10.67 -6.30 9.31
CA GLU A 133 -10.48 -7.61 8.70
C GLU A 133 -9.81 -7.43 7.35
N VAL A 134 -9.02 -8.40 6.94
CA VAL A 134 -8.33 -8.36 5.65
C VAL A 134 -8.62 -9.65 4.88
N PHE A 135 -9.03 -9.51 3.65
CA PHE A 135 -9.22 -10.61 2.72
C PHE A 135 -8.29 -10.43 1.52
N LEU A 136 -7.68 -11.51 1.08
CA LEU A 136 -6.83 -11.48 -0.10
C LEU A 136 -7.56 -12.17 -1.25
N ILE A 137 -7.48 -11.56 -2.42
CA ILE A 137 -8.07 -12.11 -3.65
C ILE A 137 -6.96 -12.25 -4.68
N ASP A 138 -6.90 -13.39 -5.34
CA ASP A 138 -5.96 -13.60 -6.45
C ASP A 138 -6.45 -12.85 -7.69
N GLU A 139 -5.53 -12.22 -8.35
CA GLU A 139 -5.81 -11.60 -9.65
C GLU A 139 -6.10 -12.64 -10.72
#